data_57fb4fdf2e6cc992fcddb0fe3567dc58
#
_entry.id   57fb4fdf2e6cc992fcddb0fe3567dc58
#
_cell.length_a   1.000
_cell.length_b   1.000
_cell.length_c   1.000
_cell.angle_alpha   90.00
_cell.angle_beta   90.00
_cell.angle_gamma   90.00
#
_symmetry.space_group_name_H-M   'P 1'
#
loop_
_entity.id
_entity.type
_entity.pdbx_description
1 polymer ?
#
loop_
_entity_poly.entity_id
_entity_poly.type
_entity_poly.pdbx_seq_one_letter_code
_entity_poly.pdbx_strand_id
1 'polypeptide(L)'
;YTQDRQYETRFIVNAAGVHADDVAAMAGIHEYQVEGRHGNLCVLDKVLPIHTVMFPCPGPDTKGIALIPTVSGNFLIGSTATMREDKYDVTNDAHGIDELIKGAKMLLPDFDPRCIIRTFAGQRPVVLNNGNDFYIRESETVKGFIHAAGIQSPGIASSPAIAEYVRDLLANAGLDLKDKSDY
;
A
#
# COMPACT_ATOMS: atom_id res chain seq x y z
N TYR A 1 23.02 -9.85 3.91
CA TYR A 1 22.85 -11.24 4.37
C TYR A 1 21.37 -11.60 4.39
N THR A 2 21.02 -12.79 3.96
CA THR A 2 19.74 -13.45 4.24
C THR A 2 20.00 -14.55 5.29
N GLN A 3 18.94 -15.24 5.76
CA GLN A 3 19.11 -16.33 6.73
C GLN A 3 20.07 -17.43 6.23
N ASP A 4 20.12 -17.66 4.90
CA ASP A 4 20.84 -18.78 4.31
C ASP A 4 22.01 -18.38 3.39
N ARG A 5 22.11 -17.11 2.99
CA ARG A 5 23.09 -16.69 1.96
C ARG A 5 23.55 -15.24 2.16
N GLN A 6 24.77 -14.99 1.68
CA GLN A 6 25.32 -13.66 1.48
C GLN A 6 25.31 -13.31 0.00
N TYR A 7 24.87 -12.10 -0.32
CA TYR A 7 24.92 -11.53 -1.66
C TYR A 7 25.80 -10.29 -1.64
N GLU A 8 26.71 -10.19 -2.58
CA GLU A 8 27.45 -8.96 -2.86
C GLU A 8 26.71 -8.21 -3.99
N THR A 9 26.41 -6.93 -3.78
CA THR A 9 25.71 -6.12 -4.76
C THR A 9 26.23 -4.68 -4.75
N ARG A 10 26.16 -4.02 -5.88
CA ARG A 10 26.47 -2.59 -6.02
C ARG A 10 25.26 -1.70 -5.82
N PHE A 11 24.06 -2.23 -6.03
CA PHE A 11 22.82 -1.50 -5.97
C PHE A 11 21.78 -2.28 -5.17
N ILE A 12 20.95 -1.56 -4.41
CA ILE A 12 19.83 -2.10 -3.66
C ILE A 12 18.60 -1.24 -3.97
N VAL A 13 17.47 -1.88 -4.27
CA VAL A 13 16.17 -1.21 -4.31
C VAL A 13 15.36 -1.67 -3.10
N ASN A 14 15.12 -0.74 -2.19
CA ASN A 14 14.32 -0.99 -1.00
C ASN A 14 12.84 -0.71 -1.27
N ALA A 15 12.07 -1.74 -1.52
CA ALA A 15 10.62 -1.71 -1.74
C ALA A 15 9.88 -2.51 -0.63
N ALA A 16 10.34 -2.42 0.62
CA ALA A 16 9.89 -3.26 1.73
C ALA A 16 8.56 -2.81 2.39
N GLY A 17 7.83 -1.87 1.78
CA GLY A 17 6.54 -1.41 2.29
C GLY A 17 6.65 -0.81 3.69
N VAL A 18 5.90 -1.32 4.66
CA VAL A 18 5.94 -0.82 6.06
C VAL A 18 7.27 -1.10 6.77
N HIS A 19 8.10 -1.97 6.22
CA HIS A 19 9.44 -2.29 6.74
C HIS A 19 10.56 -1.47 6.07
N ALA A 20 10.23 -0.50 5.22
CA ALA A 20 11.24 0.18 4.41
C ALA A 20 12.25 0.96 5.24
N ASP A 21 11.86 1.57 6.34
CA ASP A 21 12.76 2.25 7.27
C ASP A 21 13.62 1.26 8.08
N ASP A 22 13.07 0.09 8.46
CA ASP A 22 13.84 -0.96 9.13
C ASP A 22 14.95 -1.50 8.22
N VAL A 23 14.62 -1.75 6.94
CA VAL A 23 15.60 -2.19 5.93
C VAL A 23 16.65 -1.10 5.66
N ALA A 24 16.25 0.16 5.60
CA ALA A 24 17.17 1.29 5.46
C ALA A 24 18.13 1.37 6.67
N ALA A 25 17.60 1.20 7.88
CA ALA A 25 18.40 1.22 9.11
C ALA A 25 19.46 0.10 9.16
N MET A 26 19.20 -1.07 8.56
CA MET A 26 20.21 -2.14 8.43
C MET A 26 21.43 -1.71 7.60
N ALA A 27 21.27 -0.73 6.72
CA ALA A 27 22.36 -0.12 5.95
C ALA A 27 22.90 1.17 6.59
N GLY A 28 22.49 1.51 7.82
CA GLY A 28 22.86 2.73 8.53
C GLY A 28 22.14 3.99 8.01
N ILE A 29 21.06 3.85 7.25
CA ILE A 29 20.28 4.95 6.67
C ILE A 29 19.12 5.27 7.58
N HIS A 30 19.02 6.53 8.03
CA HIS A 30 17.96 7.04 8.92
C HIS A 30 17.31 8.32 8.35
N GLU A 31 17.05 8.34 7.05
CA GLU A 31 16.57 9.52 6.32
C GLU A 31 15.06 9.74 6.47
N TYR A 32 14.31 8.71 6.84
CA TYR A 32 12.85 8.75 7.00
C TYR A 32 12.36 7.71 7.99
N GLN A 33 11.12 7.89 8.41
CA GLN A 33 10.38 6.95 9.27
C GLN A 33 9.06 6.57 8.58
N VAL A 34 8.67 5.30 8.71
CA VAL A 34 7.43 4.77 8.16
C VAL A 34 6.44 4.46 9.28
N GLU A 35 5.24 5.00 9.16
CA GLU A 35 4.08 4.61 9.97
C GLU A 35 3.09 3.78 9.17
N GLY A 36 2.24 3.05 9.88
CA GLY A 36 1.16 2.25 9.30
C GLY A 36 -0.14 3.03 9.23
N ARG A 37 -0.73 3.17 8.03
CA ARG A 37 -2.13 3.56 7.90
C ARG A 37 -2.97 2.31 7.79
N HIS A 38 -3.53 1.89 8.91
CA HIS A 38 -4.35 0.69 9.02
C HIS A 38 -5.64 0.81 8.21
N GLY A 39 -6.04 -0.27 7.55
CA GLY A 39 -7.31 -0.36 6.83
C GLY A 39 -7.96 -1.72 6.98
N ASN A 40 -9.20 -1.73 7.47
CA ASN A 40 -10.08 -2.89 7.45
C ASN A 40 -10.79 -2.99 6.10
N LEU A 41 -11.12 -4.21 5.69
CA LEU A 41 -11.83 -4.53 4.46
C LEU A 41 -12.71 -5.75 4.69
N CYS A 42 -13.95 -5.72 4.18
CA CYS A 42 -14.85 -6.86 4.20
C CYS A 42 -15.05 -7.44 2.81
N VAL A 43 -15.09 -8.77 2.73
CA VAL A 43 -15.56 -9.51 1.56
C VAL A 43 -17.01 -9.91 1.78
N LEU A 44 -17.85 -9.67 0.77
CA LEU A 44 -19.26 -10.00 0.79
C LEU A 44 -19.55 -11.17 -0.17
N ASP A 45 -20.64 -11.84 0.08
CA ASP A 45 -21.19 -12.83 -0.84
C ASP A 45 -21.80 -12.15 -2.09
N LYS A 46 -22.20 -12.93 -3.07
CA LYS A 46 -22.72 -12.56 -4.41
C LYS A 46 -24.17 -12.08 -4.36
N VAL A 47 -24.49 -11.07 -3.53
CA VAL A 47 -25.87 -10.70 -3.20
C VAL A 47 -26.25 -9.26 -3.53
N LEU A 48 -25.31 -8.43 -4.00
CA LEU A 48 -25.60 -7.02 -4.21
C LEU A 48 -25.99 -6.73 -5.67
N PRO A 49 -27.04 -5.90 -5.91
CA PRO A 49 -27.48 -5.54 -7.26
C PRO A 49 -26.67 -4.38 -7.84
N ILE A 50 -25.35 -4.43 -7.74
CA ILE A 50 -24.45 -3.40 -8.25
C ILE A 50 -23.47 -3.99 -9.27
N HIS A 51 -23.14 -3.22 -10.32
CA HIS A 51 -22.30 -3.66 -11.44
C HIS A 51 -21.08 -2.74 -11.66
N THR A 52 -20.95 -1.71 -10.85
CA THR A 52 -19.86 -0.75 -10.92
C THR A 52 -19.32 -0.44 -9.53
N VAL A 53 -18.11 0.10 -9.47
CA VAL A 53 -17.54 0.60 -8.21
C VAL A 53 -18.31 1.85 -7.76
N MET A 54 -18.72 1.87 -6.51
CA MET A 54 -19.38 3.02 -5.90
C MET A 54 -18.45 3.65 -4.87
N PHE A 55 -18.22 4.96 -5.01
CA PHE A 55 -17.48 5.78 -4.06
C PHE A 55 -18.36 6.88 -3.50
N PRO A 56 -18.22 7.25 -2.23
CA PRO A 56 -18.79 8.50 -1.73
C PRO A 56 -17.98 9.70 -2.28
N CYS A 57 -18.49 10.91 -2.10
CA CYS A 57 -17.66 12.10 -2.27
C CYS A 57 -16.48 12.04 -1.29
N PRO A 58 -15.23 12.27 -1.75
CA PRO A 58 -14.06 12.20 -0.88
C PRO A 58 -14.12 13.29 0.19
N GLY A 59 -13.73 12.92 1.42
CA GLY A 59 -13.48 13.85 2.51
C GLY A 59 -12.03 14.39 2.49
N PRO A 60 -11.69 15.30 3.40
CA PRO A 60 -10.33 15.88 3.46
C PRO A 60 -9.26 14.83 3.77
N ASP A 61 -9.58 13.82 4.57
CA ASP A 61 -8.59 12.85 5.08
C ASP A 61 -8.70 11.45 4.46
N THR A 62 -9.79 11.18 3.73
CA THR A 62 -10.04 9.86 3.15
C THR A 62 -10.87 9.93 1.88
N LYS A 63 -10.62 8.97 0.99
CA LYS A 63 -11.46 8.76 -0.22
C LYS A 63 -12.82 8.14 0.13
N GLY A 64 -13.06 7.83 1.39
CA GLY A 64 -14.26 7.16 1.89
C GLY A 64 -14.26 5.65 1.64
N ILE A 65 -15.31 5.01 2.12
CA ILE A 65 -15.52 3.57 2.00
C ILE A 65 -16.22 3.27 0.67
N ALA A 66 -15.62 2.43 -0.14
CA ALA A 66 -16.16 2.02 -1.43
C ALA A 66 -16.89 0.67 -1.36
N LEU A 67 -17.86 0.48 -2.25
CA LEU A 67 -18.44 -0.81 -2.62
C LEU A 67 -17.87 -1.21 -3.98
N ILE A 68 -17.25 -2.39 -4.06
CA ILE A 68 -16.46 -2.81 -5.22
C ILE A 68 -16.88 -4.19 -5.67
N PRO A 69 -17.50 -4.37 -6.87
CA PRO A 69 -17.70 -5.69 -7.45
C PRO A 69 -16.37 -6.30 -7.87
N THR A 70 -16.19 -7.59 -7.63
CA THR A 70 -14.98 -8.32 -8.05
C THR A 70 -15.26 -9.12 -9.32
N VAL A 71 -14.18 -9.51 -10.00
CA VAL A 71 -14.27 -10.38 -11.19
C VAL A 71 -14.85 -11.78 -10.89
N SER A 72 -14.79 -12.22 -9.63
CA SER A 72 -15.36 -13.49 -9.18
C SER A 72 -16.85 -13.40 -8.81
N GLY A 73 -17.44 -12.21 -8.89
CA GLY A 73 -18.85 -11.95 -8.58
C GLY A 73 -19.14 -11.70 -7.10
N ASN A 74 -18.13 -11.72 -6.23
CA ASN A 74 -18.21 -11.25 -4.86
C ASN A 74 -18.10 -9.72 -4.82
N PHE A 75 -18.28 -9.13 -3.65
CA PHE A 75 -18.09 -7.69 -3.44
C PHE A 75 -17.10 -7.43 -2.31
N LEU A 76 -16.49 -6.26 -2.34
CA LEU A 76 -15.65 -5.74 -1.26
C LEU A 76 -16.26 -4.46 -0.71
N ILE A 77 -16.17 -4.29 0.61
CA ILE A 77 -16.37 -2.99 1.27
C ILE A 77 -15.02 -2.56 1.82
N GLY A 78 -14.61 -1.36 1.48
CA GLY A 78 -13.38 -0.85 2.06
C GLY A 78 -12.77 0.34 1.35
N SER A 79 -11.79 0.85 1.99
CA SER A 79 -11.18 0.47 3.26
C SER A 79 -11.32 1.59 4.27
N THR A 80 -11.22 1.28 5.56
CA THR A 80 -10.99 2.30 6.59
C THR A 80 -9.56 2.88 6.45
N ALA A 81 -9.27 3.97 7.15
CA ALA A 81 -7.97 4.65 7.07
C ALA A 81 -7.63 5.28 8.42
N THR A 82 -6.96 4.54 9.30
CA THR A 82 -6.59 4.99 10.64
C THR A 82 -5.08 4.87 10.84
N MET A 83 -4.42 5.95 11.23
CA MET A 83 -3.00 5.87 11.60
C MET A 83 -2.85 5.06 12.88
N ARG A 84 -1.84 4.18 12.93
CA ARG A 84 -1.49 3.38 14.10
C ARG A 84 -0.01 3.48 14.40
N GLU A 85 0.32 3.58 15.68
CA GLU A 85 1.71 3.59 16.15
C GLU A 85 2.41 2.26 15.82
N ASP A 86 1.71 1.13 16.03
CA ASP A 86 2.22 -0.17 15.64
C ASP A 86 1.92 -0.45 14.16
N LYS A 87 2.92 -0.24 13.32
CA LYS A 87 2.86 -0.51 11.88
C LYS A 87 2.78 -2.00 11.53
N TYR A 88 2.93 -2.90 12.49
CA TYR A 88 2.83 -4.35 12.31
C TYR A 88 1.45 -4.91 12.69
N ASP A 89 0.61 -4.11 13.37
CA ASP A 89 -0.74 -4.53 13.75
C ASP A 89 -1.64 -4.64 12.51
N VAL A 90 -1.96 -5.86 12.13
CA VAL A 90 -2.89 -6.20 11.03
C VAL A 90 -4.18 -6.84 11.56
N THR A 91 -4.52 -6.61 12.82
CA THR A 91 -5.74 -7.15 13.42
C THR A 91 -6.99 -6.42 12.94
N ASN A 92 -8.06 -7.18 12.70
CA ASN A 92 -9.37 -6.56 12.50
C ASN A 92 -9.93 -6.13 13.86
N ASP A 93 -10.53 -4.95 13.90
CA ASP A 93 -11.21 -4.46 15.09
C ASP A 93 -12.70 -4.19 14.80
N ALA A 94 -13.51 -4.30 15.87
CA ALA A 94 -14.96 -4.12 15.76
C ALA A 94 -15.34 -2.71 15.29
N HIS A 95 -14.57 -1.69 15.70
CA HIS A 95 -14.81 -0.31 15.32
C HIS A 95 -14.64 -0.11 13.80
N GLY A 96 -13.55 -0.64 13.22
CA GLY A 96 -13.32 -0.55 11.79
C GLY A 96 -14.36 -1.31 10.97
N ILE A 97 -14.83 -2.47 11.45
CA ILE A 97 -15.92 -3.20 10.78
C ILE A 97 -17.25 -2.42 10.86
N ASP A 98 -17.56 -1.80 11.99
CA ASP A 98 -18.74 -0.96 12.13
C ASP A 98 -18.69 0.29 11.21
N GLU A 99 -17.50 0.91 11.08
CA GLU A 99 -17.26 2.00 10.13
C GLU A 99 -17.50 1.55 8.68
N LEU A 100 -17.02 0.37 8.29
CA LEU A 100 -17.27 -0.21 6.96
C LEU A 100 -18.76 -0.42 6.70
N ILE A 101 -19.50 -0.96 7.67
CA ILE A 101 -20.96 -1.18 7.55
C ILE A 101 -21.69 0.16 7.40
N LYS A 102 -21.33 1.17 8.19
CA LYS A 102 -21.92 2.52 8.08
C LYS A 102 -21.65 3.13 6.71
N GLY A 103 -20.41 3.05 6.23
CA GLY A 103 -20.03 3.52 4.90
C GLY A 103 -20.78 2.81 3.77
N ALA A 104 -20.94 1.50 3.86
CA ALA A 104 -21.72 0.73 2.90
C ALA A 104 -23.19 1.16 2.87
N LYS A 105 -23.81 1.40 4.04
CA LYS A 105 -25.20 1.87 4.14
C LYS A 105 -25.41 3.30 3.61
N MET A 106 -24.38 4.13 3.62
CA MET A 106 -24.45 5.45 2.96
C MET A 106 -24.57 5.33 1.44
N LEU A 107 -23.94 4.34 0.84
CA LEU A 107 -23.98 4.08 -0.61
C LEU A 107 -25.17 3.20 -1.00
N LEU A 108 -25.55 2.27 -0.15
CA LEU A 108 -26.64 1.32 -0.34
C LEU A 108 -27.44 1.20 0.97
N PRO A 109 -28.51 2.01 1.14
CA PRO A 109 -29.26 2.08 2.41
C PRO A 109 -29.78 0.72 2.91
N ASP A 110 -30.19 -0.17 2.00
CA ASP A 110 -30.69 -1.52 2.31
C ASP A 110 -29.58 -2.57 2.49
N PHE A 111 -28.32 -2.14 2.63
CA PHE A 111 -27.21 -3.05 2.84
C PHE A 111 -27.40 -3.93 4.10
N ASP A 112 -27.38 -5.25 3.89
CA ASP A 112 -27.48 -6.25 4.98
C ASP A 112 -26.08 -6.75 5.37
N PRO A 113 -25.56 -6.44 6.56
CA PRO A 113 -24.24 -6.87 6.98
C PRO A 113 -24.10 -8.39 7.15
N ARG A 114 -25.19 -9.17 7.17
CA ARG A 114 -25.13 -10.64 7.24
C ARG A 114 -24.53 -11.26 5.99
N CYS A 115 -24.40 -10.50 4.88
CA CYS A 115 -23.70 -10.95 3.68
C CYS A 115 -22.17 -10.88 3.79
N ILE A 116 -21.61 -10.36 4.89
CA ILE A 116 -20.16 -10.35 5.12
C ILE A 116 -19.71 -11.79 5.41
N ILE A 117 -18.82 -12.29 4.54
CA ILE A 117 -18.28 -13.66 4.64
C ILE A 117 -16.84 -13.71 5.15
N ARG A 118 -16.10 -12.60 5.05
CA ARG A 118 -14.73 -12.51 5.53
C ARG A 118 -14.29 -11.06 5.78
N THR A 119 -13.34 -10.90 6.70
CA THR A 119 -12.71 -9.62 7.00
C THR A 119 -11.20 -9.72 6.83
N PHE A 120 -10.56 -8.62 6.43
CA PHE A 120 -9.12 -8.46 6.35
C PHE A 120 -8.71 -7.11 6.92
N ALA A 121 -7.48 -7.05 7.40
CA ALA A 121 -6.84 -5.79 7.72
C ALA A 121 -5.41 -5.77 7.15
N GLY A 122 -4.91 -4.58 6.90
CA GLY A 122 -3.55 -4.38 6.42
C GLY A 122 -3.06 -2.97 6.67
N GLN A 123 -1.76 -2.80 6.54
CA GLN A 123 -1.08 -1.52 6.74
C GLN A 123 -0.62 -0.95 5.39
N ARG A 124 -0.95 0.31 5.16
CA ARG A 124 -0.36 1.10 4.06
C ARG A 124 0.81 1.89 4.60
N PRO A 125 1.99 1.82 3.97
CA PRO A 125 3.16 2.54 4.42
C PRO A 125 2.98 4.05 4.19
N VAL A 126 3.19 4.84 5.22
CA VAL A 126 3.20 6.31 5.14
C VAL A 126 4.55 6.81 5.61
N VAL A 127 5.29 7.47 4.74
CA VAL A 127 6.53 8.14 5.13
C VAL A 127 6.17 9.47 5.80
N LEU A 128 6.63 9.62 7.04
CA LEU A 128 6.36 10.83 7.82
C LEU A 128 7.03 12.06 7.20
N ASN A 129 6.35 13.20 7.33
CA ASN A 129 6.83 14.50 6.83
C ASN A 129 7.12 14.57 5.33
N ASN A 130 6.58 13.64 4.54
CA ASN A 130 6.72 13.59 3.08
C ASN A 130 5.45 14.03 2.32
N GLY A 131 4.58 14.82 2.92
CA GLY A 131 3.35 15.30 2.29
C GLY A 131 2.35 14.21 1.90
N ASN A 132 2.44 13.03 2.52
CA ASN A 132 1.64 11.84 2.21
C ASN A 132 1.89 11.29 0.78
N ASP A 133 3.03 11.61 0.19
CA ASP A 133 3.46 11.17 -1.14
C ASP A 133 4.40 9.96 -1.07
N PHE A 134 4.69 9.35 -2.20
CA PHE A 134 5.68 8.29 -2.34
C PHE A 134 7.09 8.84 -2.10
N TYR A 135 7.93 8.06 -1.43
CA TYR A 135 9.33 8.38 -1.19
C TYR A 135 10.21 7.52 -2.12
N ILE A 136 10.44 8.04 -3.33
CA ILE A 136 11.20 7.31 -4.35
C ILE A 136 12.40 8.16 -4.76
N ARG A 137 13.60 7.78 -4.26
CA ARG A 137 14.86 8.49 -4.52
C ARG A 137 16.07 7.65 -4.16
N GLU A 138 17.24 8.02 -4.64
CA GLU A 138 18.50 7.51 -4.11
C GLU A 138 18.73 8.06 -2.70
N SER A 139 19.34 7.23 -1.83
CA SER A 139 19.75 7.64 -0.49
C SER A 139 20.80 8.76 -0.57
N GLU A 140 20.66 9.74 0.32
CA GLU A 140 21.62 10.84 0.45
C GLU A 140 22.93 10.39 1.10
N THR A 141 22.89 9.29 1.87
CA THR A 141 24.01 8.80 2.69
C THR A 141 24.69 7.58 2.11
N VAL A 142 23.96 6.70 1.40
CA VAL A 142 24.49 5.46 0.83
C VAL A 142 24.24 5.40 -0.67
N LYS A 143 25.30 5.65 -1.43
CA LYS A 143 25.21 5.63 -2.91
C LYS A 143 24.82 4.24 -3.44
N GLY A 144 23.93 4.21 -4.43
CA GLY A 144 23.40 2.99 -5.03
C GLY A 144 22.28 2.34 -4.23
N PHE A 145 21.85 2.94 -3.11
CA PHE A 145 20.68 2.51 -2.36
C PHE A 145 19.47 3.34 -2.78
N ILE A 146 18.52 2.72 -3.49
CA ILE A 146 17.31 3.39 -4.00
C ILE A 146 16.14 3.05 -3.08
N HIS A 147 15.47 4.06 -2.56
CA HIS A 147 14.23 3.92 -1.82
C HIS A 147 13.04 3.90 -2.77
N ALA A 148 12.14 2.94 -2.59
CA ALA A 148 10.80 2.88 -3.17
C ALA A 148 9.82 2.68 -2.01
N ALA A 149 9.74 3.68 -1.11
CA ALA A 149 9.02 3.63 0.15
C ALA A 149 7.75 4.49 0.12
N GLY A 150 6.86 4.30 1.12
CA GLY A 150 5.63 5.07 1.22
C GLY A 150 4.62 4.81 0.10
N ILE A 151 4.78 3.74 -0.65
CA ILE A 151 3.90 3.41 -1.79
C ILE A 151 2.60 2.81 -1.25
N GLN A 152 1.61 3.65 -1.14
CA GLN A 152 0.23 3.31 -0.81
C GLN A 152 -0.66 3.41 -2.07
N SER A 153 -1.99 3.43 -1.94
CA SER A 153 -2.87 3.63 -3.10
C SER A 153 -2.58 5.00 -3.79
N PRO A 154 -2.39 5.01 -5.12
CA PRO A 154 -2.67 3.98 -6.14
C PRO A 154 -1.43 3.17 -6.60
N GLY A 155 -0.58 2.71 -5.71
CA GLY A 155 0.73 2.09 -6.01
C GLY A 155 0.69 0.99 -7.07
N ILE A 156 -0.31 0.10 -7.05
CA ILE A 156 -0.41 -0.98 -8.06
C ILE A 156 -0.63 -0.38 -9.46
N ALA A 157 -1.54 0.57 -9.61
CA ALA A 157 -1.79 1.23 -10.90
C ALA A 157 -0.58 2.06 -11.37
N SER A 158 0.19 2.60 -10.44
CA SER A 158 1.38 3.42 -10.72
C SER A 158 2.65 2.58 -10.88
N SER A 159 2.61 1.28 -10.61
CA SER A 159 3.81 0.43 -10.56
C SER A 159 4.65 0.41 -11.85
N PRO A 160 4.08 0.48 -13.09
CA PRO A 160 4.89 0.57 -14.29
C PRO A 160 5.71 1.88 -14.35
N ALA A 161 5.08 3.03 -14.04
CA ALA A 161 5.76 4.31 -14.00
C ALA A 161 6.80 4.39 -12.86
N ILE A 162 6.49 3.80 -11.70
CA ILE A 162 7.45 3.68 -10.59
C ILE A 162 8.66 2.85 -11.02
N ALA A 163 8.45 1.74 -11.73
CA ALA A 163 9.53 0.89 -12.21
C ALA A 163 10.45 1.63 -13.19
N GLU A 164 9.89 2.41 -14.11
CA GLU A 164 10.66 3.25 -15.03
C GLU A 164 11.47 4.30 -14.27
N TYR A 165 10.85 4.98 -13.31
CA TYR A 165 11.52 5.98 -12.49
C TYR A 165 12.67 5.40 -11.65
N VAL A 166 12.45 4.23 -11.02
CA VAL A 166 13.50 3.51 -10.27
C VAL A 166 14.63 3.05 -11.19
N ARG A 167 14.31 2.57 -12.40
CA ARG A 167 15.32 2.24 -13.43
C ARG A 167 16.20 3.46 -13.75
N ASP A 168 15.59 4.62 -13.94
CA ASP A 168 16.32 5.85 -14.28
C ASP A 168 17.20 6.32 -13.11
N LEU A 169 16.73 6.17 -11.87
CA LEU A 169 17.55 6.41 -10.67
C LEU A 169 18.77 5.47 -10.62
N LEU A 170 18.59 4.19 -10.92
CA LEU A 170 19.68 3.21 -10.96
C LEU A 170 20.70 3.55 -12.07
N ALA A 171 20.24 3.96 -13.24
CA ALA A 171 21.10 4.41 -14.33
C ALA A 171 21.93 5.63 -13.93
N ASN A 172 21.29 6.63 -13.30
CA ASN A 172 21.95 7.82 -12.79
C ASN A 172 22.97 7.51 -11.69
N ALA A 173 22.70 6.48 -10.87
CA ALA A 173 23.63 5.97 -9.86
C ALA A 173 24.79 5.15 -10.45
N GLY A 174 24.81 4.91 -11.79
CA GLY A 174 25.89 4.24 -12.52
C GLY A 174 25.65 2.76 -12.82
N LEU A 175 24.38 2.30 -12.82
CA LEU A 175 24.05 0.97 -13.32
C LEU A 175 24.08 1.01 -14.87
N ASP A 176 24.92 0.17 -15.47
CA ASP A 176 24.95 -0.04 -16.91
C ASP A 176 23.72 -0.87 -17.33
N LEU A 177 22.73 -0.20 -17.90
CA LEU A 177 21.51 -0.82 -18.40
C LEU A 177 21.75 -1.37 -19.81
N LYS A 178 21.40 -2.63 -20.00
CA LYS A 178 21.44 -3.30 -21.32
C LYS A 178 20.04 -3.71 -21.71
N ASP A 179 19.68 -3.43 -22.95
CA ASP A 179 18.44 -3.92 -23.52
C ASP A 179 18.44 -5.45 -23.57
N LYS A 180 17.32 -6.05 -23.24
CA LYS A 180 17.14 -7.48 -23.44
C LYS A 180 16.83 -7.74 -24.90
N SER A 181 17.54 -8.71 -25.49
CA SER A 181 17.33 -9.08 -26.89
C SER A 181 15.99 -9.79 -27.16
N ASP A 182 15.40 -10.35 -26.10
CA ASP A 182 14.21 -11.22 -26.16
C ASP A 182 13.13 -10.67 -25.21
N TYR A 183 12.43 -9.63 -25.63
CA TYR A 183 11.29 -9.08 -24.90
C TYR A 183 10.09 -8.91 -25.81
#